data_d1e7ee4bc462e7b5b8e45d6778617239
#
_entry.id   d1e7ee4bc462e7b5b8e45d6778617239
#
_cell.length_a   1.000
_cell.length_b   1.000
_cell.length_c   1.000
_cell.angle_alpha   90.00
_cell.angle_beta   90.00
_cell.angle_gamma   90.00
#
_symmetry.space_group_name_H-M   'P 1'
#
loop_
_entity.id
_entity.type
_entity.pdbx_description
1 polymer ?
#
loop_
_entity_poly.entity_id
_entity_poly.type
_entity_poly.pdbx_seq_one_letter_code
_entity_poly.pdbx_strand_id
1 'polypeptide(L)'
;MDEDSLKAKPIGTGPYKYENITATEITAVPNENYTGNEPAKVATLKWQSLKDDSARLAAAIGGTVDIMEAVPASAQDQLKGAGWNVESKPGYGNPFLMFNTQKAPFDKPEVRRAILKSIDKQKLISSSLEGQAVEATSFLPEANPAYKKPSTDLSYDKDAATKLLSDAGVSGLEVNLVSTDHPWVLSLVPQIKSDLEALGLKVNHTQMASSDLYANVTDVDNPSYDIVLAPGDPSVFGTDPGIIISWWNGDNVWTKKRDGWQASDPESFNKLQSIMDEAVQLDGDAAKAKWGEAQDLLA
;
A
#
# COMPACT_ATOMS: atom_id res chain seq x y z
N MET A 1 31.05 -3.05 7.06
CA MET A 1 30.26 -2.07 7.81
C MET A 1 29.11 -2.85 8.38
N ASP A 2 28.85 -2.78 9.67
CA ASP A 2 27.72 -3.48 10.28
C ASP A 2 26.41 -2.73 10.00
N GLU A 3 25.28 -3.38 10.25
CA GLU A 3 23.96 -2.85 9.96
C GLU A 3 23.64 -1.57 10.75
N ASP A 4 24.09 -1.47 12.00
CA ASP A 4 23.84 -0.31 12.85
C ASP A 4 24.63 0.92 12.37
N SER A 5 25.85 0.71 11.90
CA SER A 5 26.64 1.79 11.28
C SER A 5 26.01 2.28 9.98
N LEU A 6 25.41 1.39 9.18
CA LEU A 6 24.69 1.78 7.96
C LEU A 6 23.38 2.51 8.26
N LYS A 7 22.67 2.12 9.31
CA LYS A 7 21.45 2.83 9.76
C LYS A 7 21.77 4.24 10.27
N ALA A 8 22.87 4.38 11.01
CA ALA A 8 23.28 5.65 11.56
C ALA A 8 23.82 6.63 10.50
N LYS A 9 24.52 6.12 9.50
CA LYS A 9 25.08 6.91 8.39
C LYS A 9 25.08 6.12 7.09
N PRO A 10 23.92 6.09 6.38
CA PRO A 10 23.80 5.40 5.10
C PRO A 10 24.78 6.00 4.08
N ILE A 11 25.39 5.13 3.26
CA ILE A 11 26.26 5.53 2.17
C ILE A 11 25.56 5.17 0.86
N GLY A 12 25.24 6.20 0.08
CA GLY A 12 24.60 6.07 -1.22
C GLY A 12 25.50 6.52 -2.37
N THR A 13 25.09 6.22 -3.58
CA THR A 13 25.77 6.61 -4.83
C THR A 13 25.15 7.84 -5.48
N GLY A 14 24.19 8.48 -4.83
CA GLY A 14 23.46 9.65 -5.34
C GLY A 14 24.27 10.94 -5.30
N PRO A 15 23.73 12.05 -5.88
CA PRO A 15 24.40 13.35 -5.92
C PRO A 15 24.52 14.04 -4.57
N TYR A 16 23.77 13.58 -3.55
CA TYR A 16 23.86 14.04 -2.17
C TYR A 16 24.27 12.90 -1.24
N LYS A 17 25.00 13.21 -0.18
CA LYS A 17 25.33 12.32 0.93
C LYS A 17 24.76 12.86 2.23
N TYR A 18 24.38 11.97 3.14
CA TYR A 18 23.89 12.36 4.47
C TYR A 18 25.01 12.98 5.30
N GLU A 19 24.74 14.15 5.85
CA GLU A 19 25.60 14.82 6.81
C GLU A 19 25.15 14.54 8.25
N ASN A 20 23.84 14.64 8.51
CA ASN A 20 23.23 14.39 9.81
C ASN A 20 21.86 13.74 9.67
N ILE A 21 21.55 12.80 10.57
CA ILE A 21 20.25 12.12 10.66
C ILE A 21 19.82 12.13 12.12
N THR A 22 18.67 12.72 12.39
CA THR A 22 18.00 12.71 13.69
C THR A 22 16.57 12.18 13.54
N ALA A 23 15.84 12.03 14.64
CA ALA A 23 14.44 11.62 14.61
C ALA A 23 13.50 12.63 13.91
N THR A 24 13.90 13.90 13.82
CA THR A 24 13.06 14.99 13.32
C THR A 24 13.62 15.72 12.12
N GLU A 25 14.90 15.55 11.82
CA GLU A 25 15.55 16.24 10.69
C GLU A 25 16.63 15.34 10.06
N ILE A 26 16.69 15.37 8.73
CA ILE A 26 17.79 14.83 7.95
C ILE A 26 18.44 15.97 7.18
N THR A 27 19.77 16.07 7.23
CA THR A 27 20.55 17.02 6.44
C THR A 27 21.44 16.25 5.45
N ALA A 28 21.47 16.70 4.20
CA ALA A 28 22.37 16.18 3.18
C ALA A 28 23.10 17.30 2.44
N VAL A 29 24.32 17.01 2.04
CA VAL A 29 25.22 17.93 1.31
C VAL A 29 25.68 17.25 0.00
N PRO A 30 26.22 18.03 -0.98
CA PRO A 30 26.75 17.44 -2.20
C PRO A 30 27.71 16.29 -1.95
N ASN A 31 27.56 15.22 -2.76
CA ASN A 31 28.44 14.06 -2.72
C ASN A 31 29.58 14.28 -3.73
N GLU A 32 30.79 14.54 -3.24
CA GLU A 32 31.97 14.75 -4.06
C GLU A 32 32.40 13.52 -4.87
N ASN A 33 31.92 12.33 -4.49
CA ASN A 33 32.22 11.07 -5.19
C ASN A 33 31.12 10.70 -6.22
N TYR A 34 30.15 11.57 -6.44
CA TYR A 34 29.09 11.32 -7.43
C TYR A 34 29.66 11.36 -8.86
N THR A 35 29.40 10.32 -9.64
CA THR A 35 29.89 10.18 -11.02
C THR A 35 28.79 10.19 -12.08
N GLY A 36 27.53 10.40 -11.67
CA GLY A 36 26.39 10.45 -12.58
C GLY A 36 26.24 11.80 -13.27
N ASN A 37 25.21 11.92 -14.12
CA ASN A 37 24.99 13.08 -14.99
C ASN A 37 24.18 14.21 -14.32
N GLU A 38 23.63 13.97 -13.13
CA GLU A 38 22.77 14.93 -12.42
C GLU A 38 23.43 15.38 -11.11
N PRO A 39 24.42 16.27 -11.14
CA PRO A 39 25.11 16.72 -9.92
C PRO A 39 24.17 17.50 -8.99
N ALA A 40 24.56 17.59 -7.74
CA ALA A 40 23.87 18.40 -6.73
C ALA A 40 23.73 19.86 -7.17
N LYS A 41 22.51 20.43 -7.09
CA LYS A 41 22.21 21.80 -7.53
C LYS A 41 22.11 22.78 -6.38
N VAL A 42 21.90 22.29 -5.14
CA VAL A 42 21.84 23.12 -3.93
C VAL A 42 22.90 22.66 -2.93
N ALA A 43 23.35 23.56 -2.09
CA ALA A 43 24.43 23.30 -1.14
C ALA A 43 23.97 22.41 0.03
N THR A 44 22.69 22.46 0.39
CA THR A 44 22.14 21.71 1.53
C THR A 44 20.70 21.33 1.23
N LEU A 45 20.35 20.07 1.48
CA LEU A 45 18.98 19.59 1.56
C LEU A 45 18.64 19.29 3.01
N LYS A 46 17.46 19.72 3.44
CA LYS A 46 16.93 19.44 4.77
C LYS A 46 15.55 18.82 4.66
N TRP A 47 15.36 17.66 5.26
CA TRP A 47 14.04 17.06 5.46
C TRP A 47 13.62 17.25 6.91
N GLN A 48 12.45 17.84 7.12
CA GLN A 48 11.81 17.93 8.42
C GLN A 48 10.74 16.85 8.54
N SER A 49 10.84 15.97 9.51
CA SER A 49 9.86 14.93 9.77
C SER A 49 8.67 15.50 10.56
N LEU A 50 7.70 16.06 9.84
CA LEU A 50 6.46 16.61 10.39
C LEU A 50 5.31 15.62 10.14
N LYS A 51 5.00 14.78 11.11
CA LYS A 51 4.00 13.72 10.97
C LYS A 51 2.56 14.25 10.86
N ASP A 52 2.28 15.36 11.53
CA ASP A 52 0.96 15.98 11.55
C ASP A 52 0.72 16.86 10.33
N ASP A 53 -0.43 16.71 9.68
CA ASP A 53 -0.82 17.45 8.47
C ASP A 53 -0.88 18.96 8.72
N SER A 54 -1.40 19.38 9.87
CA SER A 54 -1.52 20.79 10.24
C SER A 54 -0.13 21.41 10.46
N ALA A 55 0.82 20.66 11.04
CA ALA A 55 2.19 21.12 11.24
C ALA A 55 2.91 21.29 9.89
N ARG A 56 2.73 20.36 8.92
CA ARG A 56 3.28 20.50 7.57
C ARG A 56 2.69 21.70 6.84
N LEU A 57 1.37 21.86 6.93
CA LEU A 57 0.68 22.99 6.30
C LEU A 57 1.14 24.33 6.91
N ALA A 58 1.29 24.41 8.24
CA ALA A 58 1.79 25.60 8.90
C ALA A 58 3.24 25.93 8.51
N ALA A 59 4.10 24.93 8.37
CA ALA A 59 5.47 25.10 7.90
C ALA A 59 5.53 25.65 6.46
N ALA A 60 4.67 25.13 5.57
CA ALA A 60 4.55 25.60 4.20
C ALA A 60 4.07 27.05 4.12
N ILE A 61 2.94 27.37 4.76
CA ILE A 61 2.36 28.72 4.75
C ILE A 61 3.30 29.73 5.45
N GLY A 62 3.98 29.29 6.53
CA GLY A 62 4.95 30.09 7.25
C GLY A 62 6.27 30.32 6.52
N GLY A 63 6.49 29.70 5.35
CA GLY A 63 7.71 29.84 4.56
C GLY A 63 8.95 29.23 5.20
N THR A 64 8.80 28.25 6.08
CA THR A 64 9.92 27.55 6.72
C THR A 64 10.37 26.31 5.94
N VAL A 65 9.64 25.92 4.91
CA VAL A 65 9.96 24.86 3.97
C VAL A 65 9.71 25.32 2.52
N ASP A 66 10.48 24.81 1.58
CA ASP A 66 10.37 25.09 0.15
C ASP A 66 9.56 24.05 -0.61
N ILE A 67 9.45 22.85 -0.06
CA ILE A 67 8.73 21.69 -0.64
C ILE A 67 7.92 21.04 0.47
N MET A 68 6.70 20.67 0.15
CA MET A 68 5.82 19.86 1.01
C MET A 68 5.33 18.65 0.21
N GLU A 69 5.54 17.46 0.74
CA GLU A 69 4.94 16.23 0.21
C GLU A 69 3.75 15.79 1.06
N ALA A 70 2.97 14.85 0.54
CA ALA A 70 1.77 14.34 1.18
C ALA A 70 0.79 15.46 1.59
N VAL A 71 0.52 16.36 0.63
CA VAL A 71 -0.43 17.46 0.80
C VAL A 71 -1.84 16.87 0.94
N PRO A 72 -2.55 17.10 2.06
CA PRO A 72 -3.95 16.70 2.17
C PRO A 72 -4.79 17.34 1.07
N ALA A 73 -5.76 16.62 0.51
CA ALA A 73 -6.63 17.14 -0.54
C ALA A 73 -7.32 18.45 -0.09
N SER A 74 -7.84 18.48 1.13
CA SER A 74 -8.47 19.66 1.76
C SER A 74 -7.57 20.89 1.90
N ALA A 75 -6.24 20.72 1.89
CA ALA A 75 -5.29 21.83 2.03
C ALA A 75 -4.81 22.39 0.68
N GLN A 76 -5.09 21.75 -0.45
CA GLN A 76 -4.56 22.14 -1.75
C GLN A 76 -4.94 23.57 -2.15
N ASP A 77 -6.20 23.94 -1.99
CA ASP A 77 -6.68 25.26 -2.36
C ASP A 77 -6.14 26.36 -1.44
N GLN A 78 -5.92 26.06 -0.17
CA GLN A 78 -5.28 26.99 0.76
C GLN A 78 -3.81 27.25 0.37
N LEU A 79 -3.07 26.22 0.00
CA LEU A 79 -1.69 26.34 -0.46
C LEU A 79 -1.61 27.12 -1.78
N LYS A 80 -2.49 26.82 -2.75
CA LYS A 80 -2.58 27.59 -4.00
C LYS A 80 -2.87 29.07 -3.73
N GLY A 81 -3.80 29.34 -2.80
CA GLY A 81 -4.12 30.70 -2.36
C GLY A 81 -2.95 31.41 -1.67
N ALA A 82 -2.05 30.68 -1.03
CA ALA A 82 -0.82 31.18 -0.45
C ALA A 82 0.35 31.30 -1.45
N GLY A 83 0.12 31.01 -2.73
CA GLY A 83 1.12 31.17 -3.81
C GLY A 83 1.97 29.92 -4.06
N TRP A 84 1.60 28.77 -3.52
CA TRP A 84 2.30 27.51 -3.78
C TRP A 84 1.90 26.93 -5.14
N ASN A 85 2.87 26.34 -5.84
CA ASN A 85 2.58 25.43 -6.93
C ASN A 85 2.23 24.06 -6.37
N VAL A 86 0.96 23.65 -6.53
CA VAL A 86 0.45 22.37 -6.02
C VAL A 86 0.15 21.46 -7.19
N GLU A 87 0.92 20.38 -7.30
CA GLU A 87 0.74 19.34 -8.32
C GLU A 87 0.27 18.05 -7.67
N SER A 88 -0.68 17.38 -8.32
CA SER A 88 -1.13 16.02 -7.95
C SER A 88 -1.06 15.13 -9.18
N LYS A 89 -0.48 13.95 -9.02
CA LYS A 89 -0.37 12.95 -10.09
C LYS A 89 -0.82 11.60 -9.56
N PRO A 90 -1.49 10.77 -10.39
CA PRO A 90 -1.76 9.38 -10.03
C PRO A 90 -0.46 8.65 -9.69
N GLY A 91 -0.45 8.02 -8.52
CA GLY A 91 0.66 7.18 -8.07
C GLY A 91 0.33 5.70 -8.21
N TYR A 92 1.20 4.86 -7.70
CA TYR A 92 1.02 3.40 -7.66
C TYR A 92 0.61 2.89 -6.26
N GLY A 93 0.47 3.80 -5.29
CA GLY A 93 0.09 3.46 -3.92
C GLY A 93 -1.34 2.94 -3.84
N ASN A 94 -1.52 1.78 -3.21
CA ASN A 94 -2.82 1.19 -2.93
C ASN A 94 -2.96 0.92 -1.44
N PRO A 95 -4.15 1.12 -0.84
CA PRO A 95 -4.46 0.48 0.43
C PRO A 95 -4.72 -1.00 0.18
N PHE A 96 -4.21 -1.86 1.06
CA PHE A 96 -4.43 -3.29 1.00
C PHE A 96 -5.24 -3.77 2.19
N LEU A 97 -6.19 -4.66 1.93
CA LEU A 97 -6.77 -5.54 2.93
C LEU A 97 -5.99 -6.86 2.91
N MET A 98 -5.11 -7.04 3.86
CA MET A 98 -4.37 -8.28 4.04
C MET A 98 -5.19 -9.23 4.92
N PHE A 99 -5.61 -10.34 4.35
CA PHE A 99 -6.37 -11.36 5.06
C PHE A 99 -5.44 -12.37 5.72
N ASN A 100 -5.76 -12.81 6.93
CA ASN A 100 -5.11 -13.97 7.52
C ASN A 100 -5.69 -15.25 6.90
N THR A 101 -5.05 -15.73 5.85
CA THR A 101 -5.56 -16.86 5.07
C THR A 101 -5.42 -18.22 5.78
N GLN A 102 -4.71 -18.27 6.90
CA GLN A 102 -4.63 -19.48 7.77
C GLN A 102 -5.81 -19.59 8.72
N LYS A 103 -6.65 -18.55 8.82
CA LYS A 103 -7.77 -18.48 9.75
C LYS A 103 -9.10 -18.57 9.01
N ALA A 104 -9.89 -19.61 9.30
CA ALA A 104 -11.24 -19.70 8.75
C ALA A 104 -12.12 -18.52 9.25
N PRO A 105 -13.00 -17.98 8.39
CA PRO A 105 -13.30 -18.40 7.02
C PRO A 105 -12.47 -17.68 5.95
N PHE A 106 -11.41 -16.94 6.29
CA PHE A 106 -10.59 -16.17 5.35
C PHE A 106 -9.65 -17.04 4.48
N ASP A 107 -9.52 -18.33 4.81
CA ASP A 107 -8.93 -19.37 3.95
C ASP A 107 -9.70 -19.53 2.62
N LYS A 108 -11.00 -19.21 2.60
CA LYS A 108 -11.88 -19.33 1.43
C LYS A 108 -11.79 -18.09 0.52
N PRO A 109 -11.39 -18.24 -0.76
CA PRO A 109 -11.32 -17.09 -1.69
C PRO A 109 -12.66 -16.37 -1.87
N GLU A 110 -13.79 -17.11 -1.89
CA GLU A 110 -15.12 -16.52 -2.02
C GLU A 110 -15.49 -15.58 -0.86
N VAL A 111 -14.99 -15.84 0.35
CA VAL A 111 -15.20 -14.95 1.51
C VAL A 111 -14.38 -13.66 1.33
N ARG A 112 -13.12 -13.77 0.90
CA ARG A 112 -12.28 -12.59 0.63
C ARG A 112 -12.85 -11.74 -0.50
N ARG A 113 -13.31 -12.38 -1.58
CA ARG A 113 -14.01 -11.70 -2.70
C ARG A 113 -15.30 -11.03 -2.27
N ALA A 114 -16.09 -11.67 -1.39
CA ALA A 114 -17.29 -11.07 -0.84
C ALA A 114 -16.97 -9.77 -0.09
N ILE A 115 -15.93 -9.77 0.75
CA ILE A 115 -15.49 -8.59 1.48
C ILE A 115 -15.06 -7.48 0.50
N LEU A 116 -14.25 -7.79 -0.51
CA LEU A 116 -13.81 -6.80 -1.50
C LEU A 116 -14.99 -6.24 -2.31
N LYS A 117 -15.95 -7.07 -2.70
CA LYS A 117 -17.17 -6.64 -3.43
C LYS A 117 -18.14 -5.82 -2.57
N SER A 118 -18.07 -5.92 -1.24
CA SER A 118 -18.92 -5.14 -0.36
C SER A 118 -18.47 -3.70 -0.15
N ILE A 119 -17.21 -3.38 -0.50
CA ILE A 119 -16.63 -2.06 -0.29
C ILE A 119 -16.94 -1.15 -1.49
N ASP A 120 -17.68 -0.07 -1.23
CA ASP A 120 -17.98 0.97 -2.22
C ASP A 120 -16.73 1.86 -2.42
N LYS A 121 -15.87 1.44 -3.35
CA LYS A 121 -14.61 2.15 -3.65
C LYS A 121 -14.85 3.56 -4.18
N GLN A 122 -15.92 3.78 -4.97
CA GLN A 122 -16.24 5.11 -5.49
C GLN A 122 -16.65 6.07 -4.36
N LYS A 123 -17.38 5.56 -3.38
CA LYS A 123 -17.72 6.34 -2.18
C LYS A 123 -16.48 6.62 -1.33
N LEU A 124 -15.56 5.65 -1.16
CA LEU A 124 -14.27 5.87 -0.50
C LEU A 124 -13.48 6.99 -1.19
N ILE A 125 -13.37 6.94 -2.52
CA ILE A 125 -12.64 7.94 -3.30
C ILE A 125 -13.28 9.32 -3.12
N SER A 126 -14.59 9.43 -3.24
CA SER A 126 -15.26 10.72 -3.17
C SER A 126 -15.32 11.32 -1.76
N SER A 127 -15.53 10.50 -0.72
CA SER A 127 -15.75 10.99 0.65
C SER A 127 -14.47 11.04 1.49
N SER A 128 -13.60 10.02 1.38
CA SER A 128 -12.41 9.90 2.23
C SER A 128 -11.15 10.44 1.57
N LEU A 129 -11.08 10.41 0.24
CA LEU A 129 -9.92 10.86 -0.55
C LEU A 129 -10.22 12.09 -1.41
N GLU A 130 -11.38 12.71 -1.26
CA GLU A 130 -11.80 13.95 -1.93
C GLU A 130 -11.60 13.91 -3.47
N GLY A 131 -11.81 12.74 -4.08
CA GLY A 131 -11.63 12.53 -5.51
C GLY A 131 -10.16 12.37 -5.96
N GLN A 132 -9.19 12.35 -5.04
CA GLN A 132 -7.76 12.29 -5.35
C GLN A 132 -7.22 10.85 -5.52
N ALA A 133 -8.06 9.94 -6.01
CA ALA A 133 -7.69 8.56 -6.29
C ALA A 133 -8.44 8.00 -7.49
N VAL A 134 -7.97 6.88 -8.01
CA VAL A 134 -8.62 6.09 -9.07
C VAL A 134 -8.99 4.74 -8.49
N GLU A 135 -10.12 4.17 -8.91
CA GLU A 135 -10.55 2.86 -8.43
C GLU A 135 -9.55 1.77 -8.81
N ALA A 136 -9.09 1.00 -7.81
CA ALA A 136 -8.27 -0.17 -8.04
C ALA A 136 -9.13 -1.35 -8.54
N THR A 137 -8.86 -1.79 -9.75
CA THR A 137 -9.56 -2.91 -10.43
C THR A 137 -8.68 -4.14 -10.58
N SER A 138 -7.40 -4.03 -10.25
CA SER A 138 -6.40 -5.10 -10.28
C SER A 138 -5.37 -4.90 -9.19
N PHE A 139 -4.47 -5.86 -9.00
CA PHE A 139 -3.32 -5.71 -8.10
C PHE A 139 -2.37 -4.60 -8.58
N LEU A 140 -2.09 -4.54 -9.88
CA LEU A 140 -1.37 -3.41 -10.46
C LEU A 140 -2.37 -2.28 -10.79
N PRO A 141 -2.03 -1.01 -10.54
CA PRO A 141 -2.87 0.11 -10.92
C PRO A 141 -2.91 0.28 -12.44
N GLU A 142 -3.99 0.86 -12.96
CA GLU A 142 -4.21 1.05 -14.41
C GLU A 142 -3.08 1.86 -15.10
N ALA A 143 -2.42 2.73 -14.35
CA ALA A 143 -1.27 3.49 -14.84
C ALA A 143 0.00 2.62 -15.04
N ASN A 144 0.05 1.38 -14.54
CA ASN A 144 1.19 0.50 -14.72
C ASN A 144 1.18 -0.08 -16.15
N PRO A 145 2.31 -0.07 -16.89
CA PRO A 145 2.38 -0.62 -18.25
C PRO A 145 1.96 -2.09 -18.39
N ALA A 146 2.12 -2.88 -17.32
CA ALA A 146 1.74 -4.30 -17.27
C ALA A 146 0.33 -4.53 -16.72
N TYR A 147 -0.44 -3.46 -16.46
CA TYR A 147 -1.81 -3.60 -15.98
C TYR A 147 -2.67 -4.45 -16.92
N LYS A 148 -3.47 -5.30 -16.31
CA LYS A 148 -4.58 -6.00 -16.94
C LYS A 148 -5.74 -6.06 -15.94
N LYS A 149 -6.94 -5.72 -16.41
CA LYS A 149 -8.15 -5.95 -15.62
C LYS A 149 -8.37 -7.46 -15.52
N PRO A 150 -8.47 -8.02 -14.29
CA PRO A 150 -8.71 -9.44 -14.09
C PRO A 150 -10.06 -9.89 -14.68
N SER A 151 -10.15 -11.19 -15.01
CA SER A 151 -11.41 -11.82 -15.40
C SER A 151 -12.40 -11.92 -14.24
N THR A 152 -11.90 -12.06 -13.00
CA THR A 152 -12.72 -11.96 -11.78
C THR A 152 -13.14 -10.52 -11.56
N ASP A 153 -14.44 -10.23 -11.60
CA ASP A 153 -14.96 -8.91 -11.32
C ASP A 153 -15.07 -8.69 -9.80
N LEU A 154 -14.27 -7.76 -9.28
CA LEU A 154 -14.25 -7.32 -7.87
C LEU A 154 -14.85 -5.91 -7.69
N SER A 155 -15.63 -5.44 -8.66
CA SER A 155 -16.38 -4.18 -8.51
C SER A 155 -17.42 -4.28 -7.39
N TYR A 156 -17.79 -3.12 -6.83
CA TYR A 156 -18.79 -3.04 -5.78
C TYR A 156 -20.11 -3.67 -6.22
N ASP A 157 -20.54 -4.68 -5.48
CA ASP A 157 -21.83 -5.37 -5.65
C ASP A 157 -22.21 -6.02 -4.32
N LYS A 158 -23.00 -5.31 -3.52
CA LYS A 158 -23.42 -5.76 -2.20
C LYS A 158 -24.26 -7.04 -2.25
N ASP A 159 -25.11 -7.20 -3.28
CA ASP A 159 -25.99 -8.37 -3.38
C ASP A 159 -25.18 -9.61 -3.73
N ALA A 160 -24.25 -9.50 -4.67
CA ALA A 160 -23.30 -10.57 -4.98
C ALA A 160 -22.40 -10.89 -3.77
N ALA A 161 -21.94 -9.90 -3.02
CA ALA A 161 -21.15 -10.10 -1.80
C ALA A 161 -21.94 -10.88 -0.74
N THR A 162 -23.20 -10.51 -0.51
CA THR A 162 -24.11 -11.21 0.42
C THR A 162 -24.32 -12.66 -0.02
N LYS A 163 -24.52 -12.89 -1.31
CA LYS A 163 -24.68 -14.24 -1.86
C LYS A 163 -23.43 -15.09 -1.66
N LEU A 164 -22.24 -14.54 -1.92
CA LEU A 164 -20.96 -15.26 -1.73
C LEU A 164 -20.76 -15.68 -0.28
N LEU A 165 -21.06 -14.83 0.71
CA LEU A 165 -20.99 -15.21 2.12
C LEU A 165 -21.99 -16.29 2.48
N SER A 166 -23.24 -16.18 2.00
CA SER A 166 -24.29 -17.16 2.23
C SER A 166 -23.90 -18.52 1.65
N ASP A 167 -23.41 -18.55 0.41
CA ASP A 167 -22.98 -19.78 -0.27
C ASP A 167 -21.77 -20.42 0.46
N ALA A 168 -20.89 -19.60 1.03
CA ALA A 168 -19.77 -20.07 1.87
C ALA A 168 -20.19 -20.54 3.27
N GLY A 169 -21.47 -20.37 3.65
CA GLY A 169 -22.00 -20.73 4.96
C GLY A 169 -21.57 -19.76 6.08
N VAL A 170 -21.25 -18.52 5.73
CA VAL A 170 -20.78 -17.50 6.67
C VAL A 170 -21.91 -16.52 6.99
N SER A 171 -22.21 -16.39 8.28
CA SER A 171 -23.19 -15.40 8.80
C SER A 171 -22.75 -14.90 10.16
N GLY A 172 -23.01 -13.62 10.45
CA GLY A 172 -22.74 -13.01 11.75
C GLY A 172 -21.27 -13.07 12.18
N LEU A 173 -20.34 -13.13 11.22
CA LEU A 173 -18.90 -13.21 11.49
C LEU A 173 -18.42 -11.95 12.22
N GLU A 174 -17.70 -12.13 13.32
CA GLU A 174 -16.96 -11.08 13.99
C GLU A 174 -15.57 -10.97 13.36
N VAL A 175 -15.19 -9.75 12.96
CA VAL A 175 -13.95 -9.45 12.24
C VAL A 175 -13.09 -8.49 13.05
N ASN A 176 -11.87 -8.90 13.35
CA ASN A 176 -10.85 -8.04 13.94
C ASN A 176 -10.06 -7.36 12.83
N LEU A 177 -10.43 -6.11 12.54
CA LEU A 177 -9.75 -5.24 11.59
C LEU A 177 -8.67 -4.45 12.32
N VAL A 178 -7.42 -4.63 11.93
CA VAL A 178 -6.30 -3.84 12.45
C VAL A 178 -5.83 -2.89 11.35
N SER A 179 -5.60 -1.61 11.67
CA SER A 179 -5.04 -0.66 10.72
C SER A 179 -3.76 -0.01 11.21
N THR A 180 -2.92 0.44 10.28
CA THR A 180 -1.83 1.34 10.61
C THR A 180 -2.38 2.71 11.04
N ASP A 181 -1.55 3.50 11.71
CA ASP A 181 -1.86 4.87 12.13
C ASP A 181 -1.61 5.91 11.03
N HIS A 182 -1.36 5.48 9.79
CA HIS A 182 -1.12 6.38 8.67
C HIS A 182 -2.38 7.21 8.36
N PRO A 183 -2.31 8.56 8.34
CA PRO A 183 -3.50 9.41 8.30
C PRO A 183 -4.48 9.09 7.16
N TRP A 184 -3.98 8.91 5.91
CA TRP A 184 -4.85 8.61 4.79
C TRP A 184 -5.45 7.19 4.83
N VAL A 185 -4.77 6.21 5.47
CA VAL A 185 -5.32 4.87 5.70
C VAL A 185 -6.44 4.93 6.71
N LEU A 186 -6.26 5.70 7.79
CA LEU A 186 -7.28 5.91 8.81
C LEU A 186 -8.54 6.57 8.26
N SER A 187 -8.42 7.47 7.29
CA SER A 187 -9.57 8.11 6.66
C SER A 187 -10.50 7.12 5.94
N LEU A 188 -9.98 5.95 5.53
CA LEU A 188 -10.77 4.91 4.86
C LEU A 188 -11.56 4.03 5.83
N VAL A 189 -11.10 3.90 7.08
CA VAL A 189 -11.63 2.94 8.07
C VAL A 189 -13.14 3.11 8.33
N PRO A 190 -13.68 4.32 8.55
CA PRO A 190 -15.09 4.47 8.85
C PRO A 190 -15.99 3.91 7.75
N GLN A 191 -15.68 4.18 6.48
CA GLN A 191 -16.46 3.70 5.34
C GLN A 191 -16.31 2.19 5.17
N ILE A 192 -15.07 1.65 5.21
CA ILE A 192 -14.83 0.20 5.12
C ILE A 192 -15.59 -0.53 6.22
N LYS A 193 -15.49 -0.07 7.47
CA LYS A 193 -16.25 -0.63 8.59
C LYS A 193 -17.75 -0.63 8.33
N SER A 194 -18.30 0.51 7.89
CA SER A 194 -19.72 0.64 7.57
C SER A 194 -20.17 -0.33 6.48
N ASP A 195 -19.37 -0.51 5.43
CA ASP A 195 -19.69 -1.40 4.33
C ASP A 195 -19.65 -2.88 4.76
N LEU A 196 -18.68 -3.26 5.58
CA LEU A 196 -18.59 -4.61 6.15
C LEU A 196 -19.76 -4.89 7.12
N GLU A 197 -20.14 -3.92 7.96
CA GLU A 197 -21.27 -4.04 8.85
C GLU A 197 -22.61 -4.11 8.08
N ALA A 198 -22.72 -3.40 6.95
CA ALA A 198 -23.87 -3.50 6.06
C ALA A 198 -23.96 -4.86 5.33
N LEU A 199 -22.88 -5.62 5.27
CA LEU A 199 -22.84 -7.02 4.80
C LEU A 199 -23.26 -8.02 5.91
N GLY A 200 -23.51 -7.54 7.14
CA GLY A 200 -23.91 -8.36 8.28
C GLY A 200 -22.74 -8.86 9.14
N LEU A 201 -21.54 -8.31 8.94
CA LEU A 201 -20.36 -8.60 9.76
C LEU A 201 -20.36 -7.70 11.00
N LYS A 202 -19.71 -8.14 12.08
CA LYS A 202 -19.44 -7.32 13.26
C LYS A 202 -17.96 -6.94 13.26
N VAL A 203 -17.64 -5.67 13.10
CA VAL A 203 -16.25 -5.22 12.90
C VAL A 203 -15.70 -4.55 14.15
N ASN A 204 -14.69 -5.17 14.76
CA ASN A 204 -13.88 -4.60 15.82
C ASN A 204 -12.62 -3.98 15.17
N HIS A 205 -12.47 -2.67 15.29
CA HIS A 205 -11.31 -1.97 14.72
C HIS A 205 -10.31 -1.59 15.82
N THR A 206 -9.03 -1.86 15.53
CA THR A 206 -7.89 -1.43 16.34
C THR A 206 -6.87 -0.72 15.44
N GLN A 207 -6.45 0.47 15.85
CA GLN A 207 -5.38 1.24 15.22
C GLN A 207 -4.09 1.10 15.99
N MET A 208 -2.95 1.01 15.30
CA MET A 208 -1.63 1.01 15.93
C MET A 208 -0.54 1.55 14.99
N ALA A 209 0.60 1.93 15.55
CA ALA A 209 1.76 2.33 14.75
C ALA A 209 2.21 1.18 13.83
N SER A 210 2.64 1.51 12.62
CA SER A 210 3.04 0.49 11.62
C SER A 210 4.12 -0.46 12.17
N SER A 211 5.13 0.05 12.88
CA SER A 211 6.17 -0.77 13.51
C SER A 211 5.60 -1.80 14.48
N ASP A 212 4.65 -1.38 15.32
CA ASP A 212 4.02 -2.24 16.32
C ASP A 212 3.08 -3.25 15.68
N LEU A 213 2.35 -2.83 14.63
CA LEU A 213 1.47 -3.72 13.87
C LEU A 213 2.27 -4.88 13.27
N TYR A 214 3.36 -4.56 12.57
CA TYR A 214 4.15 -5.62 11.94
C TYR A 214 4.87 -6.48 12.98
N ALA A 215 5.53 -5.89 13.97
CA ALA A 215 6.31 -6.64 14.96
C ALA A 215 5.46 -7.49 15.92
N ASN A 216 4.26 -7.02 16.29
CA ASN A 216 3.48 -7.63 17.37
C ASN A 216 2.17 -8.29 16.90
N VAL A 217 1.74 -8.07 15.64
CA VAL A 217 0.48 -8.60 15.13
C VAL A 217 0.67 -9.53 13.94
N THR A 218 1.51 -9.17 12.96
CA THR A 218 1.62 -9.91 11.70
C THR A 218 2.88 -10.78 11.61
N ASP A 219 4.03 -10.34 12.13
CA ASP A 219 5.30 -11.06 12.00
C ASP A 219 5.54 -12.06 13.15
N VAL A 220 4.47 -12.41 13.86
CA VAL A 220 4.47 -13.37 14.97
C VAL A 220 4.05 -14.76 14.51
N ASP A 221 4.38 -15.76 15.32
CA ASP A 221 3.84 -17.10 15.12
C ASP A 221 2.36 -17.12 15.55
N ASN A 222 1.48 -17.60 14.68
CA ASN A 222 0.02 -17.63 14.88
C ASN A 222 -0.62 -16.24 15.08
N PRO A 223 -0.60 -15.38 14.06
CA PRO A 223 -1.20 -14.05 14.13
C PRO A 223 -2.69 -14.10 14.44
N SER A 224 -3.16 -13.22 15.33
CA SER A 224 -4.55 -13.24 15.83
C SER A 224 -5.51 -12.36 15.02
N TYR A 225 -5.02 -11.50 14.14
CA TYR A 225 -5.86 -10.63 13.32
C TYR A 225 -6.68 -11.41 12.28
N ASP A 226 -7.73 -10.79 11.77
CA ASP A 226 -8.52 -11.31 10.66
C ASP A 226 -8.17 -10.57 9.36
N ILE A 227 -8.18 -9.24 9.43
CA ILE A 227 -7.86 -8.35 8.31
C ILE A 227 -6.94 -7.24 8.81
N VAL A 228 -5.89 -6.94 8.05
CA VAL A 228 -5.06 -5.74 8.24
C VAL A 228 -5.31 -4.78 7.09
N LEU A 229 -5.62 -3.52 7.41
CA LEU A 229 -5.64 -2.40 6.45
C LEU A 229 -4.33 -1.64 6.57
N ALA A 230 -3.53 -1.68 5.52
CA ALA A 230 -2.21 -1.06 5.48
C ALA A 230 -1.95 -0.36 4.14
N PRO A 231 -1.07 0.65 4.10
CA PRO A 231 -0.63 1.25 2.86
C PRO A 231 0.30 0.31 2.10
N GLY A 232 0.14 0.24 0.79
CA GLY A 232 1.14 -0.31 -0.12
C GLY A 232 1.61 0.78 -1.07
N ASP A 233 2.87 1.17 -0.95
CA ASP A 233 3.46 2.14 -1.85
C ASP A 233 4.59 1.50 -2.66
N PRO A 234 4.29 0.97 -3.85
CA PRO A 234 5.29 0.40 -4.74
C PRO A 234 6.07 1.47 -5.52
N SER A 235 5.79 2.76 -5.35
CA SER A 235 6.47 3.84 -6.09
C SER A 235 7.98 3.83 -5.88
N VAL A 236 8.44 3.36 -4.71
CA VAL A 236 9.87 3.17 -4.39
C VAL A 236 10.54 2.09 -5.25
N PHE A 237 9.76 1.20 -5.89
CA PHE A 237 10.25 0.12 -6.75
C PHE A 237 10.14 0.46 -8.25
N GLY A 238 9.63 1.63 -8.60
CA GLY A 238 9.36 2.01 -9.98
C GLY A 238 8.13 1.30 -10.55
N THR A 239 8.16 0.99 -11.86
CA THR A 239 7.01 0.42 -12.59
C THR A 239 7.19 -1.06 -12.91
N ASP A 240 8.26 -1.69 -12.45
CA ASP A 240 8.53 -3.11 -12.73
C ASP A 240 7.48 -4.00 -12.06
N PRO A 241 6.64 -4.72 -12.84
CA PRO A 241 5.58 -5.55 -12.28
C PRO A 241 6.14 -6.73 -11.47
N GLY A 242 7.32 -7.24 -11.83
CA GLY A 242 7.98 -8.34 -11.14
C GLY A 242 8.37 -7.96 -9.72
N ILE A 243 8.98 -6.78 -9.55
CA ILE A 243 9.36 -6.27 -8.23
C ILE A 243 8.09 -5.99 -7.41
N ILE A 244 7.10 -5.31 -7.99
CA ILE A 244 5.86 -4.96 -7.29
C ILE A 244 5.10 -6.21 -6.83
N ILE A 245 4.87 -7.17 -7.72
CA ILE A 245 4.11 -8.37 -7.38
C ILE A 245 4.90 -9.26 -6.40
N SER A 246 6.21 -9.47 -6.63
CA SER A 246 7.02 -10.32 -5.77
C SER A 246 7.21 -9.75 -4.37
N TRP A 247 7.22 -8.43 -4.20
CA TRP A 247 7.32 -7.82 -2.87
C TRP A 247 6.18 -8.28 -1.94
N TRP A 248 4.94 -8.27 -2.44
CA TRP A 248 3.75 -8.60 -1.66
C TRP A 248 3.37 -10.08 -1.70
N ASN A 249 3.69 -10.77 -2.81
CA ASN A 249 3.17 -12.11 -3.10
C ASN A 249 4.28 -13.11 -3.44
N GLY A 250 5.55 -12.76 -3.27
CA GLY A 250 6.69 -13.65 -3.50
C GLY A 250 6.99 -14.56 -2.30
N ASP A 251 8.04 -15.37 -2.42
CA ASP A 251 8.51 -16.26 -1.35
C ASP A 251 9.26 -15.48 -0.26
N ASN A 252 8.53 -14.75 0.56
CA ASN A 252 9.07 -13.83 1.57
C ASN A 252 8.19 -13.77 2.84
N VAL A 253 8.46 -12.80 3.73
CA VAL A 253 7.74 -12.62 4.99
C VAL A 253 6.25 -12.38 4.83
N TRP A 254 5.82 -11.76 3.72
CA TRP A 254 4.40 -11.47 3.47
C TRP A 254 3.58 -12.73 3.37
N THR A 255 3.98 -13.65 2.50
CA THR A 255 3.25 -14.89 2.22
C THR A 255 3.52 -15.99 3.24
N LYS A 256 4.68 -15.93 3.94
CA LYS A 256 5.04 -16.90 4.97
C LYS A 256 4.39 -16.62 6.32
N LYS A 257 4.37 -15.35 6.76
CA LYS A 257 3.95 -14.96 8.10
C LYS A 257 2.74 -14.04 8.10
N ARG A 258 2.76 -12.98 7.28
CA ARG A 258 1.79 -11.90 7.38
C ARG A 258 0.40 -12.31 6.95
N ASP A 259 0.24 -12.85 5.74
CA ASP A 259 -1.04 -13.37 5.26
C ASP A 259 -1.16 -14.89 5.34
N GLY A 260 -0.02 -15.59 5.42
CA GLY A 260 0.05 -17.04 5.56
C GLY A 260 -0.34 -17.81 4.30
N TRP A 261 -0.42 -17.17 3.14
CA TRP A 261 -0.89 -17.76 1.89
C TRP A 261 -0.07 -18.97 1.44
N GLN A 262 1.25 -18.93 1.62
CA GLN A 262 2.13 -20.06 1.25
C GLN A 262 1.75 -21.37 1.95
N ALA A 263 1.26 -21.29 3.18
CA ALA A 263 0.84 -22.46 3.95
C ALA A 263 -0.63 -22.84 3.71
N SER A 264 -1.51 -21.85 3.53
CA SER A 264 -2.96 -22.06 3.40
C SER A 264 -3.36 -22.56 2.00
N ASP A 265 -2.66 -22.11 0.94
CA ASP A 265 -2.91 -22.51 -0.45
C ASP A 265 -1.59 -22.60 -1.24
N PRO A 266 -0.77 -23.64 -0.98
CA PRO A 266 0.52 -23.82 -1.62
C PRO A 266 0.41 -24.05 -3.15
N GLU A 267 -0.72 -24.53 -3.64
CA GLU A 267 -0.92 -24.76 -5.09
C GLU A 267 -0.99 -23.43 -5.84
N SER A 268 -1.89 -22.52 -5.42
CA SER A 268 -2.01 -21.21 -6.05
C SER A 268 -0.77 -20.35 -5.83
N PHE A 269 -0.16 -20.45 -4.64
CA PHE A 269 1.11 -19.78 -4.37
C PHE A 269 2.21 -20.20 -5.35
N ASN A 270 2.48 -21.50 -5.48
CA ASN A 270 3.51 -22.03 -6.38
C ASN A 270 3.21 -21.69 -7.85
N LYS A 271 1.93 -21.70 -8.23
CA LYS A 271 1.51 -21.29 -9.57
C LYS A 271 1.85 -19.82 -9.84
N LEU A 272 1.63 -18.91 -8.87
CA LEU A 272 2.02 -17.51 -9.03
C LEU A 272 3.55 -17.38 -9.19
N GLN A 273 4.34 -18.08 -8.36
CA GLN A 273 5.81 -18.04 -8.49
C GLN A 273 6.25 -18.47 -9.88
N SER A 274 5.69 -19.57 -10.41
CA SER A 274 6.00 -20.03 -11.78
C SER A 274 5.63 -19.01 -12.85
N ILE A 275 4.46 -18.36 -12.73
CA ILE A 275 4.04 -17.31 -13.66
C ILE A 275 5.03 -16.13 -13.63
N MET A 276 5.46 -15.70 -12.45
CA MET A 276 6.44 -14.62 -12.30
C MET A 276 7.80 -14.99 -12.90
N ASP A 277 8.29 -16.21 -12.63
CA ASP A 277 9.55 -16.72 -13.17
C ASP A 277 9.53 -16.79 -14.71
N GLU A 278 8.42 -17.17 -15.30
CA GLU A 278 8.23 -17.15 -16.75
C GLU A 278 8.17 -15.72 -17.28
N ALA A 279 7.42 -14.83 -16.62
CA ALA A 279 7.20 -13.47 -17.07
C ALA A 279 8.51 -12.65 -17.17
N VAL A 280 9.44 -12.83 -16.22
CA VAL A 280 10.75 -12.13 -16.22
C VAL A 280 11.70 -12.60 -17.33
N GLN A 281 11.40 -13.72 -18.01
CA GLN A 281 12.17 -14.21 -19.15
C GLN A 281 11.61 -13.70 -20.50
N LEU A 282 10.52 -12.97 -20.47
CA LEU A 282 9.81 -12.50 -21.66
C LEU A 282 9.91 -10.98 -21.80
N ASP A 283 9.67 -10.50 -23.02
CA ASP A 283 9.64 -9.08 -23.34
C ASP A 283 8.32 -8.70 -24.04
N GLY A 284 8.02 -7.41 -24.07
CA GLY A 284 6.91 -6.82 -24.81
C GLY A 284 5.54 -7.41 -24.45
N ASP A 285 4.75 -7.73 -25.48
CA ASP A 285 3.36 -8.22 -25.29
C ASP A 285 3.30 -9.59 -24.62
N ALA A 286 4.32 -10.44 -24.82
CA ALA A 286 4.38 -11.76 -24.18
C ALA A 286 4.58 -11.62 -22.65
N ALA A 287 5.48 -10.75 -22.22
CA ALA A 287 5.67 -10.43 -20.80
C ALA A 287 4.39 -9.84 -20.21
N LYS A 288 3.78 -8.88 -20.91
CA LYS A 288 2.52 -8.25 -20.47
C LYS A 288 1.38 -9.27 -20.32
N ALA A 289 1.27 -10.22 -21.23
CA ALA A 289 0.28 -11.28 -21.14
C ALA A 289 0.50 -12.16 -19.89
N LYS A 290 1.76 -12.52 -19.60
CA LYS A 290 2.12 -13.30 -18.41
C LYS A 290 1.86 -12.55 -17.10
N TRP A 291 2.21 -11.28 -17.03
CA TRP A 291 1.84 -10.43 -15.88
C TRP A 291 0.34 -10.28 -15.73
N GLY A 292 -0.40 -10.37 -16.85
CA GLY A 292 -1.87 -10.45 -16.83
C GLY A 292 -2.39 -11.74 -16.19
N GLU A 293 -1.75 -12.89 -16.44
CA GLU A 293 -2.09 -14.17 -15.78
C GLU A 293 -1.85 -14.09 -14.26
N ALA A 294 -0.76 -13.43 -13.83
CA ALA A 294 -0.50 -13.20 -12.41
C ALA A 294 -1.62 -12.37 -11.75
N GLN A 295 -2.07 -11.30 -12.40
CA GLN A 295 -3.17 -10.46 -11.91
C GLN A 295 -4.52 -11.21 -11.87
N ASP A 296 -4.79 -12.08 -12.85
CA ASP A 296 -5.97 -12.94 -12.84
C ASP A 296 -5.95 -13.94 -11.67
N LEU A 297 -4.77 -14.46 -11.31
CA LEU A 297 -4.62 -15.38 -10.18
C LEU A 297 -4.79 -14.68 -8.83
N LEU A 298 -4.33 -13.43 -8.71
CA LEU A 298 -4.43 -12.63 -7.50
C LEU A 298 -5.85 -12.13 -7.22
N ALA A 299 -6.73 -12.08 -8.19
CA ALA A 299 -8.13 -11.68 -8.08
C ALA A 299 -9.04 -12.86 -7.74
#